data_d445bc8152e42d20778752968d77d898
#
_entry.id   d445bc8152e42d20778752968d77d898
#
_cell.length_a   1.000
_cell.length_b   1.000
_cell.length_c   1.000
_cell.angle_alpha   90.00
_cell.angle_beta   90.00
_cell.angle_gamma   90.00
#
_symmetry.space_group_name_H-M   'P 1'
#
loop_
_entity.id
_entity.type
_entity.pdbx_description
1 polymer ?
#
loop_
_entity_poly.entity_id
_entity_poly.type
_entity_poly.pdbx_seq_one_letter_code
_entity_poly.pdbx_strand_id
1 'polypeptide(L)'
;GRRLYGALIDILRLQGIRTVYGCVTVPNEKSEGLHQALGFRRLGTYRSTGYKCGAWRDVAWFEKPIAPYDQNPEPIRPVGDIPAEALAAILKRYEAEQP
;
A
#
# COMPACT_ATOMS: atom_id res chain seq x y z
N GLY A 1 -10.76 -3.06 2.77
CA GLY A 1 -10.85 -2.81 1.44
C GLY A 1 -10.15 -1.57 0.91
N ARG A 2 -10.68 -1.07 -0.18
CA ARG A 2 -10.09 0.07 -0.91
C ARG A 2 -9.92 1.32 -0.07
N ARG A 3 -10.89 1.63 0.79
CA ARG A 3 -10.83 2.84 1.62
C ARG A 3 -9.70 2.79 2.63
N LEU A 4 -9.52 1.65 3.26
CA LEU A 4 -8.44 1.47 4.21
C LEU A 4 -7.08 1.66 3.51
N TYR A 5 -6.90 1.07 2.34
CA TYR A 5 -5.67 1.25 1.55
C TYR A 5 -5.50 2.70 1.11
N GLY A 6 -6.57 3.35 0.67
CA GLY A 6 -6.51 4.77 0.28
C GLY A 6 -6.08 5.67 1.41
N ALA A 7 -6.67 5.49 2.59
CA ALA A 7 -6.29 6.24 3.79
C ALA A 7 -4.84 5.98 4.18
N LEU A 8 -4.42 4.71 4.16
CA LEU A 8 -3.04 4.34 4.47
C LEU A 8 -2.06 5.00 3.51
N ILE A 9 -2.33 4.97 2.20
CA ILE A 9 -1.47 5.58 1.19
C ILE A 9 -1.35 7.09 1.42
N ASP A 10 -2.45 7.77 1.73
CA ASP A 10 -2.42 9.21 2.00
C ASP A 10 -1.60 9.52 3.25
N ILE A 11 -1.69 8.70 4.29
CA ILE A 11 -0.88 8.86 5.50
C ILE A 11 0.61 8.65 5.18
N LEU A 12 0.93 7.59 4.43
CA LEU A 12 2.30 7.31 4.03
C LEU A 12 2.90 8.45 3.20
N ARG A 13 2.09 9.05 2.33
CA ARG A 13 2.50 10.20 1.53
C ARG A 13 2.89 11.38 2.42
N LEU A 14 2.12 11.63 3.48
CA LEU A 14 2.45 12.68 4.46
C LEU A 14 3.74 12.39 5.24
N GLN A 15 4.06 11.12 5.41
CA GLN A 15 5.31 10.72 6.08
C GLN A 15 6.54 10.89 5.20
N GLY A 16 6.36 11.21 3.92
CA GLY A 16 7.46 11.35 2.97
C GLY A 16 7.80 10.07 2.23
N ILE A 17 7.00 9.03 2.37
CA ILE A 17 7.18 7.78 1.65
C ILE A 17 6.75 7.97 0.18
N ARG A 18 7.57 7.47 -0.75
CA ARG A 18 7.34 7.70 -2.16
C ARG A 18 6.87 6.48 -2.92
N THR A 19 7.14 5.29 -2.41
CA THR A 19 6.75 4.03 -3.04
C THR A 19 6.25 3.07 -2.00
N VAL A 20 5.18 2.36 -2.33
CA VAL A 20 4.62 1.30 -1.49
C VAL A 20 4.75 -0.02 -2.22
N TYR A 21 5.19 -1.05 -1.52
CA TYR A 21 5.26 -2.40 -2.04
C TYR A 21 4.22 -3.28 -1.35
N GLY A 22 3.62 -4.16 -2.12
CA GLY A 22 2.72 -5.16 -1.59
C GLY A 22 3.13 -6.55 -2.04
N CYS A 23 2.91 -7.55 -1.22
CA CYS A 23 3.14 -8.93 -1.60
C CYS A 23 1.89 -9.76 -1.34
N VAL A 24 1.60 -10.67 -2.26
CA VAL A 24 0.40 -11.49 -2.23
C VAL A 24 0.79 -12.94 -2.44
N THR A 25 0.40 -13.81 -1.52
CA THR A 25 0.54 -15.26 -1.71
C THR A 25 -0.41 -15.69 -2.82
N VAL A 26 0.13 -16.23 -3.90
CA VAL A 26 -0.68 -16.62 -5.06
C VAL A 26 -0.91 -18.13 -5.11
N PRO A 27 -2.02 -18.58 -5.69
CA PRO A 27 -3.05 -17.78 -6.34
C PRO A 27 -3.98 -17.12 -5.32
N ASN A 28 -4.33 -15.87 -5.56
CA ASN A 28 -5.31 -15.13 -4.77
C ASN A 28 -5.88 -14.00 -5.64
N GLU A 29 -6.85 -14.35 -6.46
CA GLU A 29 -7.42 -13.42 -7.44
C GLU A 29 -7.99 -12.15 -6.82
N LYS A 30 -8.60 -12.25 -5.64
CA LYS A 30 -9.16 -11.07 -4.96
C LYS A 30 -8.09 -10.07 -4.56
N SER A 31 -7.01 -10.54 -3.93
CA SER A 31 -5.91 -9.66 -3.52
C SER A 31 -5.16 -9.10 -4.72
N GLU A 32 -4.90 -9.93 -5.73
CA GLU A 32 -4.25 -9.48 -6.96
C GLU A 32 -5.09 -8.42 -7.66
N GLY A 33 -6.39 -8.66 -7.79
CA GLY A 33 -7.32 -7.70 -8.39
C GLY A 33 -7.43 -6.41 -7.59
N LEU A 34 -7.41 -6.50 -6.26
CA LEU A 34 -7.44 -5.32 -5.40
C LEU A 34 -6.20 -4.44 -5.61
N HIS A 35 -5.02 -5.05 -5.64
CA HIS A 35 -3.78 -4.30 -5.88
C HIS A 35 -3.78 -3.62 -7.24
N GLN A 36 -4.24 -4.31 -8.28
CA GLN A 36 -4.35 -3.73 -9.61
C GLN A 36 -5.36 -2.59 -9.64
N ALA A 37 -6.50 -2.75 -8.97
CA ALA A 37 -7.53 -1.72 -8.90
C ALA A 37 -7.07 -0.47 -8.16
N LEU A 38 -6.13 -0.63 -7.21
CA LEU A 38 -5.54 0.48 -6.47
C LEU A 38 -4.37 1.13 -7.22
N GLY A 39 -4.04 0.65 -8.41
CA GLY A 39 -2.97 1.21 -9.22
C GLY A 39 -1.59 0.63 -8.96
N PHE A 40 -1.50 -0.49 -8.26
CA PHE A 40 -0.24 -1.20 -8.08
C PHE A 40 0.16 -1.89 -9.37
N ARG A 41 1.46 -1.89 -9.64
CA ARG A 41 2.02 -2.59 -10.79
C ARG A 41 2.68 -3.88 -10.33
N ARG A 42 2.41 -5.00 -11.01
CA ARG A 42 3.04 -6.27 -10.70
C ARG A 42 4.51 -6.25 -11.12
N LEU A 43 5.40 -6.54 -10.17
CA LEU A 43 6.84 -6.60 -10.41
C LEU A 43 7.29 -7.98 -10.85
N GLY A 44 6.73 -9.02 -10.23
CA GLY A 44 7.11 -10.38 -10.52
C GLY A 44 6.58 -11.34 -9.48
N THR A 45 6.91 -12.62 -9.66
CA THR A 45 6.47 -13.68 -8.76
C THR A 45 7.70 -14.44 -8.26
N TYR A 46 7.83 -14.56 -6.94
CA TYR A 46 8.87 -15.36 -6.31
C TYR A 46 8.32 -16.76 -6.05
N ARG A 47 8.98 -17.77 -6.58
CA ARG A 47 8.51 -19.14 -6.43
C ARG A 47 8.86 -19.72 -5.08
N SER A 48 7.93 -20.50 -4.52
CA SER A 48 8.14 -21.27 -3.29
C SER A 48 8.74 -20.43 -2.17
N THR A 49 8.23 -19.21 -2.00
CA THR A 49 8.75 -18.25 -1.02
C THR A 49 8.16 -18.48 0.36
N GLY A 50 6.94 -19.02 0.45
CA GLY A 50 6.28 -19.28 1.72
C GLY A 50 5.63 -20.65 1.78
N TYR A 51 5.61 -21.25 2.96
CA TYR A 51 4.94 -22.51 3.20
C TYR A 51 3.62 -22.24 3.93
N LYS A 52 2.50 -22.63 3.32
CA LYS A 52 1.19 -22.35 3.88
C LYS A 52 0.20 -23.45 3.47
N CYS A 53 -0.62 -23.87 4.42
CA CYS A 53 -1.68 -24.88 4.18
C CYS A 53 -1.13 -26.17 3.56
N GLY A 54 0.02 -26.64 4.04
CA GLY A 54 0.59 -27.91 3.61
C GLY A 54 1.31 -27.86 2.27
N ALA A 55 1.54 -26.70 1.70
CA ALA A 55 2.22 -26.56 0.41
C ALA A 55 3.06 -25.31 0.32
N TRP A 56 4.10 -25.37 -0.49
CA TRP A 56 4.89 -24.20 -0.84
C TRP A 56 4.06 -23.30 -1.76
N ARG A 57 4.11 -22.01 -1.51
CA ARG A 57 3.35 -21.02 -2.28
C ARG A 57 4.28 -20.00 -2.89
N ASP A 58 3.89 -19.52 -4.06
CA ASP A 58 4.56 -18.42 -4.72
C ASP A 58 4.02 -17.10 -4.15
N VAL A 59 4.83 -16.05 -4.24
CA VAL A 59 4.46 -14.72 -3.78
C VAL A 59 4.65 -13.73 -4.94
N ALA A 60 3.57 -13.03 -5.29
CA ALA A 60 3.62 -11.95 -6.26
C ALA A 60 3.92 -10.64 -5.56
N TRP A 61 4.80 -9.84 -6.16
CA TRP A 61 5.18 -8.52 -5.65
C TRP A 61 4.62 -7.44 -6.53
N PHE A 62 4.13 -6.39 -5.88
CA PHE A 62 3.54 -5.23 -6.52
C PHE A 62 4.20 -3.96 -5.99
N GLU A 63 4.23 -2.91 -6.82
CA GLU A 63 4.68 -1.60 -6.40
C GLU A 63 3.69 -0.52 -6.81
N LYS A 64 3.67 0.56 -6.05
CA LYS A 64 2.91 1.76 -6.40
C LYS A 64 3.70 3.00 -6.00
N PRO A 65 4.15 3.82 -6.96
CA PRO A 65 4.67 5.15 -6.64
C PRO A 65 3.52 6.02 -6.13
N ILE A 66 3.70 6.68 -5.00
CA ILE A 66 2.66 7.50 -4.39
C ILE A 66 3.02 8.97 -4.30
N ALA A 67 4.27 9.32 -4.63
CA ALA A 67 4.74 10.69 -4.63
C ALA A 67 5.89 10.84 -5.62
N PRO A 68 6.17 12.06 -6.13
CA PRO A 68 7.30 12.29 -7.02
C PRO A 68 8.63 11.93 -6.37
N TYR A 69 9.58 11.47 -7.18
CA TYR A 69 10.94 11.16 -6.72
C TYR A 69 11.79 12.41 -6.86
N ASP A 70 11.82 13.22 -5.79
CA ASP A 70 12.62 14.44 -5.77
C ASP A 70 14.10 14.11 -5.59
N GLN A 71 14.96 15.02 -6.03
CA GLN A 71 16.40 14.83 -5.88
C GLN A 71 16.86 14.88 -4.43
N ASN A 72 16.17 15.65 -3.60
CA ASN A 72 16.51 15.84 -2.20
C ASN A 72 15.32 15.46 -1.32
N PRO A 73 15.06 14.15 -1.13
CA PRO A 73 13.96 13.73 -0.29
C PRO A 73 14.22 14.06 1.17
N GLU A 74 13.19 14.50 1.86
CA GLU A 74 13.27 14.71 3.30
C GLU A 74 13.26 13.36 4.03
N PRO A 75 13.81 13.30 5.24
CA PRO A 75 13.72 12.10 6.07
C PRO A 75 12.25 11.69 6.28
N ILE A 76 12.02 10.38 6.34
CA ILE A 76 10.68 9.86 6.60
C ILE A 76 10.24 10.29 7.99
N ARG A 77 9.05 10.86 8.10
CA ARG A 77 8.50 11.32 9.37
C ARG A 77 7.66 10.23 10.02
N PRO A 78 7.83 9.99 11.34
CA PRO A 78 6.92 9.10 12.06
C PRO A 78 5.47 9.59 12.02
N VAL A 79 4.52 8.67 12.14
CA VAL A 79 3.10 9.04 12.16
C VAL A 79 2.80 10.07 13.26
N GLY A 80 3.46 9.95 14.40
CA GLY A 80 3.27 10.89 15.51
C GLY A 80 3.68 12.33 15.20
N ASP A 81 4.50 12.55 14.17
CA ASP A 81 4.93 13.89 13.75
C ASP A 81 3.97 14.52 12.73
N ILE A 82 2.97 13.78 12.28
CA ILE A 82 1.97 14.30 11.37
C ILE A 82 0.91 15.05 12.18
N PRO A 83 0.55 16.29 11.77
CA PRO A 83 -0.48 17.03 12.49
C PRO A 83 -1.78 16.24 12.60
N ALA A 84 -2.38 16.23 13.79
CA ALA A 84 -3.63 15.50 14.03
C ALA A 84 -4.73 15.94 13.08
N GLU A 85 -4.75 17.20 12.72
CA GLU A 85 -5.72 17.75 11.77
C GLU A 85 -5.61 17.12 10.39
N ALA A 86 -4.39 16.86 9.92
CA ALA A 86 -4.16 16.22 8.63
C ALA A 86 -4.63 14.77 8.65
N LEU A 87 -4.35 14.03 9.73
CA LEU A 87 -4.82 12.66 9.90
C LEU A 87 -6.34 12.60 9.96
N ALA A 88 -6.94 13.50 10.73
CA ALA A 88 -8.40 13.57 10.87
C ALA A 88 -9.07 13.85 9.53
N ALA A 89 -8.50 14.74 8.73
CA ALA A 89 -9.03 15.07 7.40
C ALA A 89 -9.01 13.86 6.47
N ILE A 90 -7.94 13.09 6.49
CA ILE A 90 -7.83 11.87 5.68
C ILE A 90 -8.87 10.85 6.09
N LEU A 91 -8.95 10.56 7.39
CA LEU A 91 -9.88 9.57 7.90
C LEU A 91 -11.34 9.96 7.63
N LYS A 92 -11.66 11.23 7.80
CA LYS A 92 -13.00 11.76 7.52
C LYS A 92 -13.35 11.63 6.04
N ARG A 93 -12.40 11.91 5.15
CA ARG A 93 -12.60 11.78 3.71
C ARG A 93 -13.01 10.38 3.31
N TYR A 94 -12.29 9.36 3.80
CA TYR A 94 -12.57 7.97 3.46
C TYR A 94 -13.78 7.42 4.21
N GLU A 95 -14.08 7.92 5.39
CA GLU A 95 -15.30 7.60 6.12
C GLU A 95 -16.54 8.08 5.36
N ALA A 96 -16.48 9.29 4.80
CA ALA A 96 -17.59 9.86 4.04
C ALA A 96 -17.88 9.10 2.75
N GLU A 97 -16.94 8.34 2.23
CA GLU A 97 -17.12 7.52 1.02
C GLU A 97 -17.80 6.18 1.29
N GLN A 98 -18.19 5.90 2.52
CA GLN A 98 -18.93 4.68 2.84
C GLN A 98 -20.32 4.71 2.23
N PRO A 99 -20.72 3.62 1.56
CA PRO A 99 -22.08 3.48 1.09
C PRO A 99 -23.08 3.36 2.26
#